data_4b9a3aa67d5734ff6b8ceb4b735e9df8
#
_entry.id   4b9a3aa67d5734ff6b8ceb4b735e9df8
#
_cell.length_a   1.000
_cell.length_b   1.000
_cell.length_c   1.000
_cell.angle_alpha   90.00
_cell.angle_beta   90.00
_cell.angle_gamma   90.00
#
_symmetry.space_group_name_H-M   'P 1'
#
loop_
_entity.id
_entity.type
_entity.pdbx_description
1 polymer ?
#
loop_
_entity_poly.entity_id
_entity_poly.type
_entity_poly.pdbx_seq_one_letter_code
_entity_poly.pdbx_strand_id
1 'polypeptide(L)'
;MRAGRQLSSPIRLLMCLIIGLALSGCAGKSSNSEGSYSGSVYTVKRGDTLSRISRMTGTSVGELARLNGISPPYNINVGQKLKVNGSAKSSGSKKSSTTQTAKVTPSSAVPQSSWPAVGQRCWRWPATGKVVMRYSTSEGGNKGIDIAGSRGQPVYAAAAGKVVYVGNQLRGYGNLVMIKHDEDYITAYAHNDKLMVNNGQNVKIGQQIATMGNSDADSVRLHFQIRYRATAIDPLRYLPPQGSKPKC
;
A
#
# COMPACT_ATOMS: atom_id res chain seq x y z
N MET A 1 14.07 -73.53 22.42
CA MET A 1 13.63 -73.24 23.81
C MET A 1 14.42 -72.08 24.37
N ARG A 2 13.84 -70.89 24.43
CA ARG A 2 14.30 -69.84 25.29
C ARG A 2 13.09 -68.85 25.51
N ALA A 3 12.61 -68.90 26.72
CA ALA A 3 11.50 -68.07 27.20
C ALA A 3 11.93 -66.61 27.31
N GLY A 4 11.23 -65.71 26.65
CA GLY A 4 11.34 -64.27 26.84
C GLY A 4 10.42 -63.78 27.96
N ARG A 5 10.99 -63.32 29.07
CA ARG A 5 10.28 -62.73 30.19
C ARG A 5 9.57 -61.43 29.80
N GLN A 6 8.28 -61.40 29.92
CA GLN A 6 7.46 -60.18 29.94
C GLN A 6 7.70 -59.46 31.27
N LEU A 7 8.33 -58.32 31.24
CA LEU A 7 8.31 -57.41 32.41
C LEU A 7 7.03 -56.56 32.34
N SER A 8 6.11 -56.87 33.22
CA SER A 8 4.96 -56.01 33.54
C SER A 8 5.44 -54.72 34.21
N SER A 9 5.20 -53.62 33.59
CA SER A 9 5.76 -52.35 33.97
C SER A 9 4.71 -51.44 34.62
N PRO A 10 4.64 -51.31 35.94
CA PRO A 10 3.92 -50.21 36.60
C PRO A 10 4.68 -48.87 36.49
N ILE A 11 5.93 -48.90 36.02
CA ILE A 11 6.79 -47.70 35.88
C ILE A 11 6.41 -46.82 34.69
N ARG A 12 5.72 -47.35 33.68
CA ARG A 12 5.27 -46.56 32.52
C ARG A 12 4.08 -45.64 32.82
N LEU A 13 3.29 -45.92 33.85
CA LEU A 13 2.14 -45.12 34.22
C LEU A 13 2.50 -43.89 35.05
N LEU A 14 3.63 -43.96 35.79
CA LEU A 14 4.08 -42.84 36.61
C LEU A 14 4.82 -41.75 35.84
N MET A 15 5.39 -42.09 34.68
CA MET A 15 6.12 -41.15 33.83
C MET A 15 5.22 -40.34 32.89
N CYS A 16 3.98 -40.75 32.66
CA CYS A 16 2.99 -39.99 31.88
C CYS A 16 2.26 -38.93 32.73
N LEU A 17 2.34 -38.98 34.07
CA LEU A 17 1.63 -38.02 34.93
C LEU A 17 2.45 -36.78 35.28
N ILE A 18 3.75 -36.77 34.99
CA ILE A 18 4.64 -35.64 35.34
C ILE A 18 4.88 -34.71 34.11
N ILE A 19 4.50 -35.11 32.89
CA ILE A 19 4.66 -34.29 31.69
C ILE A 19 3.42 -33.44 31.41
N GLY A 20 2.34 -33.58 32.19
CA GLY A 20 1.06 -32.89 31.96
C GLY A 20 0.93 -31.48 32.54
N LEU A 21 1.96 -30.90 33.23
CA LEU A 21 1.78 -29.63 33.97
C LEU A 21 2.72 -28.48 33.54
N ALA A 22 3.30 -28.51 32.37
CA ALA A 22 4.20 -27.43 31.92
C ALA A 22 3.90 -26.90 30.52
N LEU A 23 2.63 -26.89 30.09
CA LEU A 23 2.21 -26.22 28.84
C LEU A 23 1.07 -25.22 29.17
N SER A 24 1.28 -24.36 30.17
CA SER A 24 0.63 -23.05 30.17
C SER A 24 1.30 -22.18 29.17
N GLY A 25 1.20 -22.56 27.89
CA GLY A 25 1.58 -21.73 26.77
C GLY A 25 0.71 -20.50 26.77
N CYS A 26 1.32 -19.34 26.93
CA CYS A 26 0.74 -18.05 26.60
C CYS A 26 0.17 -18.13 25.19
N ALA A 27 -1.14 -18.36 25.07
CA ALA A 27 -1.89 -18.05 23.88
C ALA A 27 -1.81 -16.54 23.71
N GLY A 28 -0.78 -16.08 23.02
CA GLY A 28 -0.69 -14.73 22.50
C GLY A 28 -1.91 -14.53 21.60
N LYS A 29 -2.95 -13.96 22.18
CA LYS A 29 -4.10 -13.45 21.45
C LYS A 29 -3.57 -12.41 20.48
N SER A 30 -3.39 -12.78 19.21
CA SER A 30 -3.27 -11.84 18.11
C SER A 30 -4.61 -11.16 17.98
N SER A 31 -4.84 -10.18 18.84
CA SER A 31 -5.94 -9.23 18.70
C SER A 31 -5.56 -8.27 17.58
N ASN A 32 -5.95 -8.58 16.34
CA ASN A 32 -6.22 -7.58 15.33
C ASN A 32 -7.45 -6.76 15.75
N SER A 33 -7.38 -6.11 16.88
CA SER A 33 -8.24 -4.97 17.17
C SER A 33 -7.54 -3.78 16.49
N GLU A 34 -8.10 -3.29 15.40
CA GLU A 34 -7.91 -1.90 14.97
C GLU A 34 -8.43 -1.04 16.14
N GLY A 35 -7.56 -0.84 17.13
CA GLY A 35 -7.85 -0.01 18.29
C GLY A 35 -7.97 1.42 17.83
N SER A 36 -9.17 1.97 17.92
CA SER A 36 -9.40 3.39 17.82
C SER A 36 -8.52 4.10 18.85
N TYR A 37 -7.58 4.91 18.39
CA TYR A 37 -6.73 5.72 19.26
C TYR A 37 -7.54 6.88 19.83
N SER A 38 -7.73 6.93 21.14
CA SER A 38 -8.54 7.95 21.82
C SER A 38 -7.74 9.12 22.41
N GLY A 39 -6.41 9.11 22.27
CA GLY A 39 -5.54 10.17 22.77
C GLY A 39 -5.60 11.45 21.89
N SER A 40 -5.27 12.61 22.47
CA SER A 40 -5.16 13.89 21.73
C SER A 40 -3.82 14.08 21.03
N VAL A 41 -2.78 13.34 21.44
CA VAL A 41 -1.42 13.43 20.88
C VAL A 41 -0.87 12.03 20.64
N TYR A 42 -0.47 11.74 19.42
CA TYR A 42 0.15 10.47 19.03
C TYR A 42 1.67 10.65 18.89
N THR A 43 2.46 9.75 19.46
CA THR A 43 3.91 9.70 19.25
C THR A 43 4.25 8.74 18.12
N VAL A 44 4.86 9.25 17.05
CA VAL A 44 5.24 8.49 15.85
C VAL A 44 6.20 7.38 16.20
N LYS A 45 5.89 6.15 15.80
CA LYS A 45 6.70 4.95 15.98
C LYS A 45 7.42 4.60 14.67
N ARG A 46 8.42 3.73 14.76
CA ARG A 46 9.14 3.23 13.59
C ARG A 46 8.17 2.50 12.65
N GLY A 47 8.16 2.89 11.38
CA GLY A 47 7.25 2.35 10.36
C GLY A 47 5.88 3.03 10.27
N ASP A 48 5.60 4.05 11.09
CA ASP A 48 4.39 4.83 10.95
C ASP A 48 4.45 5.77 9.73
N THR A 49 3.30 5.93 9.11
CA THR A 49 3.05 6.95 8.09
C THR A 49 1.89 7.82 8.53
N LEU A 50 1.80 9.04 8.01
CA LEU A 50 0.67 9.92 8.35
C LEU A 50 -0.67 9.29 7.98
N SER A 51 -0.72 8.50 6.89
CA SER A 51 -1.92 7.75 6.47
C SER A 51 -2.30 6.63 7.45
N ARG A 52 -1.30 5.93 8.03
CA ARG A 52 -1.56 4.91 9.06
C ARG A 52 -2.11 5.54 10.32
N ILE A 53 -1.50 6.64 10.77
CA ILE A 53 -1.93 7.38 11.95
C ILE A 53 -3.35 7.93 11.74
N SER A 54 -3.65 8.44 10.55
CA SER A 54 -4.99 8.89 10.14
C SER A 54 -6.05 7.79 10.36
N ARG A 55 -5.79 6.57 9.89
CA ARG A 55 -6.72 5.44 10.08
C ARG A 55 -6.91 5.05 11.54
N MET A 56 -5.82 5.05 12.32
CA MET A 56 -5.88 4.69 13.75
C MET A 56 -6.60 5.75 14.59
N THR A 57 -6.48 7.02 14.23
CA THR A 57 -7.00 8.15 15.01
C THR A 57 -8.33 8.68 14.52
N GLY A 58 -8.79 8.22 13.34
CA GLY A 58 -10.01 8.73 12.70
C GLY A 58 -9.87 10.17 12.17
N THR A 59 -8.67 10.78 12.25
CA THR A 59 -8.40 12.13 11.76
C THR A 59 -7.85 12.06 10.34
N SER A 60 -8.40 12.80 9.38
CA SER A 60 -7.92 12.76 7.99
C SER A 60 -6.45 13.17 7.87
N VAL A 61 -5.74 12.67 6.84
CA VAL A 61 -4.33 13.02 6.58
C VAL A 61 -4.15 14.52 6.44
N GLY A 62 -5.05 15.19 5.71
CA GLY A 62 -5.03 16.64 5.53
C GLY A 62 -5.18 17.39 6.86
N GLU A 63 -6.09 16.95 7.71
CA GLU A 63 -6.30 17.55 9.04
C GLU A 63 -5.11 17.30 9.97
N LEU A 64 -4.55 16.07 9.99
CA LEU A 64 -3.32 15.78 10.72
C LEU A 64 -2.16 16.67 10.28
N ALA A 65 -2.00 16.83 8.99
CA ALA A 65 -0.98 17.69 8.40
C ALA A 65 -1.18 19.15 8.83
N ARG A 66 -2.40 19.66 8.71
CA ARG A 66 -2.77 21.04 9.10
C ARG A 66 -2.55 21.28 10.59
N LEU A 67 -2.99 20.36 11.46
CA LEU A 67 -2.86 20.49 12.93
C LEU A 67 -1.40 20.50 13.40
N ASN A 68 -0.50 19.93 12.59
CA ASN A 68 0.91 19.75 12.96
C ASN A 68 1.88 20.54 12.08
N GLY A 69 1.38 21.39 11.17
CA GLY A 69 2.23 22.18 10.28
C GLY A 69 3.07 21.32 9.32
N ILE A 70 2.56 20.14 8.94
CA ILE A 70 3.27 19.20 8.06
C ILE A 70 2.84 19.45 6.62
N SER A 71 3.77 19.92 5.80
CA SER A 71 3.55 20.13 4.37
C SER A 71 3.89 18.87 3.56
N PRO A 72 3.32 18.70 2.33
CA PRO A 72 3.78 17.67 1.42
C PRO A 72 5.30 17.70 1.22
N PRO A 73 5.97 16.57 1.20
CA PRO A 73 5.50 15.18 1.09
C PRO A 73 5.10 14.49 2.40
N TYR A 74 4.60 15.21 3.40
CA TYR A 74 4.06 14.71 4.68
C TYR A 74 5.05 13.84 5.48
N ASN A 75 6.31 14.27 5.54
CA ASN A 75 7.35 13.58 6.28
C ASN A 75 7.12 13.69 7.79
N ILE A 76 7.19 12.56 8.48
CA ILE A 76 7.14 12.47 9.93
C ILE A 76 8.36 11.69 10.45
N ASN A 77 8.83 12.04 11.64
CA ASN A 77 10.00 11.42 12.25
C ASN A 77 9.58 10.54 13.44
N VAL A 78 10.32 9.45 13.66
CA VAL A 78 10.13 8.61 14.87
C VAL A 78 10.35 9.46 16.11
N GLY A 79 9.43 9.36 17.08
CA GLY A 79 9.41 10.18 18.29
C GLY A 79 8.69 11.53 18.13
N GLN A 80 8.33 11.93 16.92
CA GLN A 80 7.55 13.15 16.70
C GLN A 80 6.16 13.04 17.35
N LYS A 81 5.75 14.06 18.09
CA LYS A 81 4.41 14.13 18.69
C LYS A 81 3.45 14.82 17.73
N LEU A 82 2.38 14.14 17.36
CA LEU A 82 1.34 14.64 16.46
C LEU A 82 0.04 14.87 17.22
N LYS A 83 -0.53 16.05 17.10
CA LYS A 83 -1.90 16.34 17.52
C LYS A 83 -2.86 15.56 16.61
N VAL A 84 -3.71 14.71 17.18
CA VAL A 84 -4.55 13.78 16.41
C VAL A 84 -6.04 13.98 16.61
N ASN A 85 -6.47 14.81 17.56
CA ASN A 85 -7.86 15.16 17.75
C ASN A 85 -8.07 16.65 17.45
N GLY A 86 -8.65 16.93 16.27
CA GLY A 86 -9.42 18.13 16.05
C GLY A 86 -10.89 17.74 16.13
N SER A 87 -11.60 18.15 17.20
CA SER A 87 -13.05 18.02 17.25
C SER A 87 -13.64 18.66 16.00
N ALA A 88 -14.27 17.84 15.17
CA ALA A 88 -15.09 18.32 14.07
C ALA A 88 -16.29 19.08 14.64
N LYS A 89 -16.14 20.39 14.86
CA LYS A 89 -17.26 21.31 14.89
C LYS A 89 -17.34 21.97 13.53
N SER A 90 -18.34 21.53 12.77
CA SER A 90 -18.89 22.28 11.68
C SER A 90 -19.23 23.70 12.12
N SER A 91 -18.62 24.70 11.53
CA SER A 91 -19.28 26.01 11.37
C SER A 91 -18.50 26.89 10.39
N GLY A 92 -19.17 27.27 9.33
CA GLY A 92 -19.38 28.61 8.85
C GLY A 92 -18.17 29.46 8.49
N SER A 93 -18.03 29.65 7.21
CA SER A 93 -17.65 30.90 6.53
C SER A 93 -17.33 32.12 7.43
N LYS A 94 -16.12 32.66 7.27
CA LYS A 94 -15.95 34.14 7.11
C LYS A 94 -14.62 34.47 6.41
N LYS A 95 -14.77 35.36 5.49
CA LYS A 95 -13.87 36.05 4.58
C LYS A 95 -12.97 37.04 5.32
N SER A 96 -11.71 37.16 4.97
CA SER A 96 -10.94 38.41 4.82
C SER A 96 -9.44 38.13 4.81
N SER A 97 -8.77 38.46 3.91
CA SER A 97 -8.01 39.48 3.19
C SER A 97 -6.50 39.24 3.26
N THR A 98 -5.94 39.10 2.09
CA THR A 98 -4.71 39.68 1.50
C THR A 98 -3.41 39.67 2.32
N THR A 99 -2.43 38.86 1.88
CA THR A 99 -1.07 39.35 1.63
C THR A 99 -0.41 38.45 0.59
N GLN A 100 0.06 39.02 -0.50
CA GLN A 100 0.77 38.41 -1.61
C GLN A 100 2.14 37.90 -1.15
N THR A 101 2.46 36.66 -1.43
CA THR A 101 3.86 36.23 -1.60
C THR A 101 3.91 35.02 -2.54
N ALA A 102 4.67 35.18 -3.61
CA ALA A 102 5.20 34.24 -4.60
C ALA A 102 4.45 32.91 -4.82
N LYS A 103 3.71 32.89 -5.91
CA LYS A 103 2.99 31.77 -6.50
C LYS A 103 3.96 30.72 -7.05
N VAL A 104 4.32 29.71 -6.27
CA VAL A 104 4.72 28.41 -6.82
C VAL A 104 3.41 27.71 -7.19
N THR A 105 3.10 27.67 -8.46
CA THR A 105 1.91 27.02 -9.01
C THR A 105 2.01 25.51 -8.72
N PRO A 106 1.12 24.92 -7.90
CA PRO A 106 1.02 23.46 -7.87
C PRO A 106 0.58 23.03 -9.27
N SER A 107 1.26 22.07 -9.86
CA SER A 107 0.82 21.45 -11.11
C SER A 107 -0.63 21.00 -10.91
N SER A 108 -1.56 21.70 -11.52
CA SER A 108 -2.99 21.44 -11.39
C SER A 108 -3.27 20.01 -11.83
N ALA A 109 -3.76 19.15 -10.93
CA ALA A 109 -4.21 17.81 -11.27
C ALA A 109 -5.22 17.89 -12.41
N VAL A 110 -5.03 17.06 -13.45
CA VAL A 110 -5.94 17.02 -14.60
C VAL A 110 -7.34 16.64 -14.11
N PRO A 111 -8.38 17.48 -14.32
CA PRO A 111 -9.74 17.17 -13.90
C PRO A 111 -10.24 15.85 -14.48
N GLN A 112 -11.08 15.11 -13.76
CA GLN A 112 -11.61 13.83 -14.20
C GLN A 112 -12.37 13.93 -15.55
N SER A 113 -12.97 15.08 -15.85
CA SER A 113 -13.64 15.37 -17.13
C SER A 113 -12.67 15.41 -18.32
N SER A 114 -11.38 15.64 -18.09
CA SER A 114 -10.33 15.65 -19.12
C SER A 114 -9.49 14.38 -19.17
N TRP A 115 -9.93 13.31 -18.48
CA TRP A 115 -9.27 12.01 -18.61
C TRP A 115 -9.44 11.45 -20.02
N PRO A 116 -8.41 10.75 -20.54
CA PRO A 116 -8.44 10.25 -21.92
C PRO A 116 -9.58 9.25 -22.12
N ALA A 117 -10.04 9.13 -23.36
CA ALA A 117 -11.06 8.16 -23.72
C ALA A 117 -10.57 6.72 -23.44
N VAL A 118 -11.50 5.88 -23.00
CA VAL A 118 -11.25 4.45 -22.78
C VAL A 118 -11.02 3.76 -24.14
N GLY A 119 -10.05 2.86 -24.23
CA GLY A 119 -9.79 2.06 -25.44
C GLY A 119 -8.69 2.60 -26.35
N GLN A 120 -8.11 3.77 -26.07
CA GLN A 120 -6.99 4.31 -26.86
C GLN A 120 -5.68 3.51 -26.72
N ARG A 121 -5.57 2.66 -25.72
CA ARG A 121 -4.38 1.86 -25.41
C ARG A 121 -4.75 0.46 -24.95
N CYS A 122 -3.93 -0.50 -25.38
CA CYS A 122 -4.01 -1.88 -24.98
C CYS A 122 -3.42 -2.06 -23.57
N TRP A 123 -4.27 -2.12 -22.56
CA TRP A 123 -3.87 -2.40 -21.19
C TRP A 123 -4.15 -3.86 -20.82
N ARG A 124 -3.25 -4.46 -20.03
CA ARG A 124 -3.50 -5.74 -19.37
C ARG A 124 -3.39 -5.59 -17.85
N TRP A 125 -4.00 -6.53 -17.13
CA TRP A 125 -3.84 -6.62 -15.69
C TRP A 125 -2.38 -6.89 -15.33
N PRO A 126 -1.80 -6.11 -14.38
CA PRO A 126 -0.40 -6.28 -13.98
C PRO A 126 -0.17 -7.51 -13.08
N ALA A 127 -1.22 -8.01 -12.43
CA ALA A 127 -1.21 -9.22 -11.62
C ALA A 127 -2.61 -9.84 -11.57
N THR A 128 -2.68 -11.13 -11.24
CA THR A 128 -3.93 -11.80 -10.85
C THR A 128 -4.21 -11.52 -9.37
N GLY A 129 -5.47 -11.53 -8.97
CA GLY A 129 -5.88 -11.31 -7.58
C GLY A 129 -7.08 -10.39 -7.45
N LYS A 130 -7.69 -10.35 -6.27
CA LYS A 130 -8.83 -9.49 -5.96
C LYS A 130 -8.38 -8.04 -5.76
N VAL A 131 -9.10 -7.08 -6.32
CA VAL A 131 -8.92 -5.67 -5.97
C VAL A 131 -9.44 -5.44 -4.56
N VAL A 132 -8.55 -5.12 -3.64
CA VAL A 132 -8.86 -4.90 -2.21
C VAL A 132 -8.97 -3.42 -1.84
N MET A 133 -8.37 -2.54 -2.67
CA MET A 133 -8.52 -1.09 -2.52
C MET A 133 -8.67 -0.45 -3.89
N ARG A 134 -9.70 0.41 -4.03
CA ARG A 134 -10.00 1.10 -5.28
C ARG A 134 -9.38 2.50 -5.30
N TYR A 135 -9.28 3.05 -6.49
CA TYR A 135 -8.89 4.44 -6.70
C TYR A 135 -9.87 5.40 -6.01
N SER A 136 -9.34 6.48 -5.43
CA SER A 136 -10.12 7.53 -4.81
C SER A 136 -9.60 8.92 -5.19
N THR A 137 -10.53 9.82 -5.53
CA THR A 137 -10.24 11.24 -5.77
C THR A 137 -10.06 12.03 -4.48
N SER A 138 -10.51 11.49 -3.33
CA SER A 138 -10.42 12.15 -2.04
C SER A 138 -8.97 12.50 -1.70
N GLU A 139 -8.78 13.58 -0.98
CA GLU A 139 -7.47 13.94 -0.43
C GLU A 139 -6.96 12.82 0.49
N GLY A 140 -5.70 12.41 0.30
CA GLY A 140 -5.12 11.25 1.01
C GLY A 140 -5.67 9.89 0.60
N GLY A 141 -6.64 9.83 -0.34
CA GLY A 141 -7.19 8.59 -0.84
C GLY A 141 -6.21 7.82 -1.75
N ASN A 142 -6.52 6.54 -2.00
CA ASN A 142 -5.69 5.67 -2.83
C ASN A 142 -5.60 6.20 -4.28
N LYS A 143 -4.40 6.46 -4.77
CA LYS A 143 -4.15 7.02 -6.11
C LYS A 143 -3.89 5.93 -7.18
N GLY A 144 -4.34 4.71 -6.90
CA GLY A 144 -4.27 3.56 -7.78
C GLY A 144 -5.29 2.51 -7.36
N ILE A 145 -5.00 1.26 -7.66
CA ILE A 145 -5.71 0.09 -7.11
C ILE A 145 -4.73 -0.81 -6.39
N ASP A 146 -5.20 -1.46 -5.32
CA ASP A 146 -4.41 -2.49 -4.65
C ASP A 146 -4.97 -3.86 -5.01
N ILE A 147 -4.10 -4.74 -5.47
CA ILE A 147 -4.43 -6.11 -5.88
C ILE A 147 -3.81 -7.06 -4.86
N ALA A 148 -4.64 -7.79 -4.13
CA ALA A 148 -4.18 -8.81 -3.18
C ALA A 148 -3.57 -10.00 -3.91
N GLY A 149 -2.55 -10.62 -3.29
CA GLY A 149 -1.91 -11.82 -3.81
C GLY A 149 -0.95 -12.44 -2.82
N SER A 150 -0.04 -13.25 -3.31
CA SER A 150 0.97 -13.93 -2.50
C SER A 150 2.36 -13.34 -2.74
N ARG A 151 3.23 -13.38 -1.70
CA ARG A 151 4.63 -12.99 -1.85
C ARG A 151 5.30 -13.83 -2.95
N GLY A 152 6.05 -13.17 -3.81
CA GLY A 152 6.72 -13.82 -4.93
C GLY A 152 5.85 -14.00 -6.18
N GLN A 153 4.55 -13.71 -6.12
CA GLN A 153 3.66 -13.76 -7.28
C GLN A 153 4.15 -12.82 -8.39
N PRO A 154 4.16 -13.25 -9.66
CA PRO A 154 4.63 -12.42 -10.76
C PRO A 154 3.85 -11.12 -10.93
N VAL A 155 4.57 -10.04 -11.19
CA VAL A 155 4.04 -8.72 -11.59
C VAL A 155 4.50 -8.41 -13.01
N TYR A 156 3.56 -8.03 -13.87
CA TYR A 156 3.78 -7.86 -15.28
C TYR A 156 3.57 -6.41 -15.74
N ALA A 157 4.31 -5.99 -16.77
CA ALA A 157 4.08 -4.71 -17.41
C ALA A 157 2.69 -4.66 -18.05
N ALA A 158 1.89 -3.67 -17.65
CA ALA A 158 0.51 -3.49 -18.13
C ALA A 158 0.43 -3.06 -19.60
N ALA A 159 1.49 -2.44 -20.12
CA ALA A 159 1.70 -2.11 -21.52
C ALA A 159 3.20 -2.10 -21.83
N ALA A 160 3.57 -2.10 -23.12
CA ALA A 160 4.96 -1.92 -23.55
C ALA A 160 5.44 -0.51 -23.22
N GLY A 161 6.74 -0.35 -22.93
CA GLY A 161 7.32 0.96 -22.63
C GLY A 161 8.77 0.89 -22.17
N LYS A 162 9.27 2.01 -21.66
CA LYS A 162 10.62 2.15 -21.11
C LYS A 162 10.55 2.33 -19.60
N VAL A 163 11.33 1.55 -18.87
CA VAL A 163 11.47 1.69 -17.41
C VAL A 163 12.17 3.01 -17.11
N VAL A 164 11.50 3.87 -16.37
CA VAL A 164 12.01 5.21 -16.01
C VAL A 164 12.38 5.34 -14.54
N TYR A 165 12.01 4.36 -13.73
CA TYR A 165 12.40 4.30 -12.33
C TYR A 165 12.39 2.85 -11.82
N VAL A 166 13.44 2.48 -11.07
CA VAL A 166 13.56 1.23 -10.30
C VAL A 166 14.24 1.57 -8.99
N GLY A 167 13.60 1.29 -7.87
CA GLY A 167 14.19 1.58 -6.55
C GLY A 167 13.17 1.64 -5.43
N ASN A 168 13.62 2.06 -4.24
CA ASN A 168 12.80 2.14 -3.03
C ASN A 168 12.92 3.49 -2.29
N GLN A 169 13.43 4.51 -2.98
CA GLN A 169 13.67 5.82 -2.33
C GLN A 169 12.42 6.69 -2.24
N LEU A 170 11.34 6.34 -2.98
CA LEU A 170 10.08 7.06 -2.94
C LEU A 170 9.22 6.51 -1.80
N ARG A 171 9.05 7.32 -0.75
CA ARG A 171 8.29 6.94 0.44
C ARG A 171 6.85 6.57 0.11
N GLY A 172 6.33 5.53 0.77
CA GLY A 172 4.97 5.04 0.60
C GLY A 172 4.78 4.09 -0.57
N TYR A 173 5.85 3.83 -1.36
CA TYR A 173 5.80 2.89 -2.49
C TYR A 173 6.63 1.62 -2.25
N GLY A 174 7.57 1.64 -1.29
CA GLY A 174 8.52 0.54 -1.13
C GLY A 174 9.31 0.28 -2.41
N ASN A 175 9.52 -0.97 -2.76
CA ASN A 175 10.16 -1.36 -4.01
C ASN A 175 9.25 -1.04 -5.20
N LEU A 176 9.65 -0.09 -6.01
CA LEU A 176 8.84 0.52 -7.07
C LEU A 176 9.49 0.34 -8.44
N VAL A 177 8.67 -0.01 -9.43
CA VAL A 177 8.97 0.12 -10.86
C VAL A 177 8.04 1.15 -11.46
N MET A 178 8.55 2.06 -12.30
CA MET A 178 7.73 2.93 -13.14
C MET A 178 8.09 2.75 -14.61
N ILE A 179 7.07 2.66 -15.46
CA ILE A 179 7.22 2.46 -16.90
C ILE A 179 6.56 3.64 -17.63
N LYS A 180 7.32 4.35 -18.47
CA LYS A 180 6.81 5.34 -19.41
C LYS A 180 6.42 4.63 -20.70
N HIS A 181 5.18 4.79 -21.12
CA HIS A 181 4.63 4.14 -22.31
C HIS A 181 4.66 5.05 -23.53
N ASP A 182 4.44 6.35 -23.33
CA ASP A 182 4.54 7.43 -24.30
C ASP A 182 4.68 8.78 -23.57
N GLU A 183 4.40 9.88 -24.25
CA GLU A 183 4.53 11.22 -23.61
C GLU A 183 3.50 11.47 -22.52
N ASP A 184 2.35 10.83 -22.59
CA ASP A 184 1.23 11.09 -21.68
C ASP A 184 1.10 10.03 -20.55
N TYR A 185 1.54 8.77 -20.78
CA TYR A 185 1.23 7.66 -19.86
C TYR A 185 2.44 7.07 -19.14
N ILE A 186 2.29 6.94 -17.84
CA ILE A 186 3.21 6.21 -16.95
C ILE A 186 2.39 5.24 -16.11
N THR A 187 2.92 4.02 -15.89
CA THR A 187 2.42 3.11 -14.86
C THR A 187 3.41 2.96 -13.73
N ALA A 188 2.88 2.75 -12.52
CA ALA A 188 3.66 2.50 -11.32
C ALA A 188 3.23 1.18 -10.67
N TYR A 189 4.22 0.41 -10.21
CA TYR A 189 4.06 -0.92 -9.61
C TYR A 189 4.83 -0.92 -8.28
N ALA A 190 4.12 -0.86 -7.17
CA ALA A 190 4.70 -0.65 -5.85
C ALA A 190 4.49 -1.83 -4.89
N HIS A 191 5.18 -1.79 -3.74
CA HIS A 191 5.21 -2.81 -2.70
C HIS A 191 5.79 -4.15 -3.15
N ASN A 192 6.64 -4.15 -4.20
CA ASN A 192 7.24 -5.38 -4.72
C ASN A 192 8.19 -6.04 -3.71
N ASP A 193 8.40 -7.34 -3.88
CA ASP A 193 9.42 -8.11 -3.17
C ASP A 193 10.76 -7.99 -3.92
N LYS A 194 10.80 -8.42 -5.19
CA LYS A 194 11.98 -8.35 -6.05
C LYS A 194 11.70 -7.52 -7.29
N LEU A 195 12.66 -6.69 -7.67
CA LEU A 195 12.65 -5.92 -8.93
C LEU A 195 13.46 -6.71 -9.97
N MET A 196 12.90 -6.96 -11.16
CA MET A 196 13.46 -7.85 -12.18
C MET A 196 13.84 -7.10 -13.47
N VAL A 197 13.81 -5.78 -13.44
CA VAL A 197 14.17 -4.90 -14.56
C VAL A 197 15.10 -3.79 -14.08
N ASN A 198 15.78 -3.16 -15.02
CA ASN A 198 16.70 -2.06 -14.75
C ASN A 198 16.16 -0.74 -15.30
N ASN A 199 16.61 0.37 -14.72
CA ASN A 199 16.30 1.71 -15.24
C ASN A 199 16.79 1.85 -16.68
N GLY A 200 15.96 2.42 -17.55
CA GLY A 200 16.23 2.59 -18.97
C GLY A 200 15.88 1.38 -19.85
N GLN A 201 15.55 0.22 -19.26
CA GLN A 201 15.19 -1.00 -20.00
C GLN A 201 13.86 -0.84 -20.75
N ASN A 202 13.81 -1.31 -22.00
CA ASN A 202 12.55 -1.47 -22.72
C ASN A 202 11.87 -2.78 -22.32
N VAL A 203 10.56 -2.73 -22.06
CA VAL A 203 9.75 -3.89 -21.70
C VAL A 203 8.57 -4.04 -22.65
N LYS A 204 8.20 -5.30 -22.89
CA LYS A 204 7.01 -5.65 -23.69
C LYS A 204 5.78 -5.73 -22.77
N ILE A 205 4.59 -5.52 -23.34
CA ILE A 205 3.35 -5.81 -22.62
C ILE A 205 3.37 -7.26 -22.08
N GLY A 206 3.05 -7.45 -20.82
CA GLY A 206 3.06 -8.76 -20.18
C GLY A 206 4.44 -9.32 -19.85
N GLN A 207 5.50 -8.59 -20.04
CA GLN A 207 6.81 -8.97 -19.52
C GLN A 207 6.78 -8.91 -18.00
N GLN A 208 7.32 -9.94 -17.34
CA GLN A 208 7.50 -9.91 -15.89
C GLN A 208 8.55 -8.85 -15.53
N ILE A 209 8.21 -7.96 -14.59
CA ILE A 209 9.04 -6.82 -14.18
C ILE A 209 9.39 -6.84 -12.70
N ALA A 210 8.61 -7.57 -11.90
CA ALA A 210 8.82 -7.69 -10.47
C ALA A 210 8.11 -8.93 -9.92
N THR A 211 8.25 -9.17 -8.62
CA THR A 211 7.40 -10.07 -7.86
C THR A 211 6.67 -9.30 -6.76
N MET A 212 5.43 -9.69 -6.47
CA MET A 212 4.59 -9.06 -5.45
C MET A 212 5.18 -9.25 -4.05
N GLY A 213 5.11 -8.22 -3.24
CA GLY A 213 5.59 -8.23 -1.85
C GLY A 213 4.75 -7.36 -0.94
N ASN A 214 5.39 -6.89 0.12
CA ASN A 214 4.81 -5.94 1.06
C ASN A 214 5.82 -4.87 1.50
N SER A 215 6.79 -4.54 0.65
CA SER A 215 7.75 -3.48 0.97
C SER A 215 7.02 -2.16 1.21
N ASP A 216 7.28 -1.53 2.37
CA ASP A 216 6.60 -0.31 2.85
C ASP A 216 5.05 -0.44 2.89
N ALA A 217 4.54 -1.68 3.10
CA ALA A 217 3.12 -1.99 3.23
C ALA A 217 2.85 -2.96 4.38
N ASP A 218 1.63 -2.95 4.92
CA ASP A 218 1.18 -3.79 6.03
C ASP A 218 0.78 -5.21 5.61
N SER A 219 0.51 -5.42 4.32
CA SER A 219 0.10 -6.71 3.77
C SER A 219 0.66 -6.92 2.37
N VAL A 220 0.73 -8.19 1.94
CA VAL A 220 1.18 -8.54 0.59
C VAL A 220 0.14 -8.07 -0.43
N ARG A 221 0.54 -7.16 -1.30
CA ARG A 221 -0.29 -6.61 -2.38
C ARG A 221 0.56 -5.92 -3.43
N LEU A 222 0.00 -5.78 -4.62
CA LEU A 222 0.51 -4.85 -5.63
C LEU A 222 -0.30 -3.55 -5.56
N HIS A 223 0.35 -2.42 -5.31
CA HIS A 223 -0.25 -1.12 -5.58
C HIS A 223 0.07 -0.73 -7.02
N PHE A 224 -0.96 -0.54 -7.84
CA PHE A 224 -0.85 -0.26 -9.28
C PHE A 224 -1.50 1.08 -9.61
N GLN A 225 -0.77 1.93 -10.35
CA GLN A 225 -1.26 3.21 -10.83
C GLN A 225 -1.17 3.29 -12.37
N ILE A 226 -2.15 3.93 -12.98
CA ILE A 226 -2.04 4.53 -14.30
C ILE A 226 -2.01 6.05 -14.09
N ARG A 227 -1.04 6.71 -14.70
CA ARG A 227 -0.88 8.16 -14.63
C ARG A 227 -0.96 8.73 -16.05
N TYR A 228 -1.81 9.72 -16.21
CA TYR A 228 -1.96 10.50 -17.43
C TYR A 228 -1.45 11.92 -17.18
N ARG A 229 -0.45 12.38 -17.96
CA ARG A 229 0.19 13.69 -17.78
C ARG A 229 0.55 13.93 -16.29
N ALA A 230 1.27 12.98 -15.71
CA ALA A 230 1.67 12.94 -14.30
C ALA A 230 0.53 12.84 -13.26
N THR A 231 -0.74 12.96 -13.62
CA THR A 231 -1.89 12.81 -12.72
C THR A 231 -2.33 11.35 -12.66
N ALA A 232 -2.52 10.80 -11.45
CA ALA A 232 -3.09 9.46 -11.28
C ALA A 232 -4.56 9.45 -11.69
N ILE A 233 -4.95 8.47 -12.50
CA ILE A 233 -6.31 8.24 -12.97
C ILE A 233 -6.78 6.86 -12.55
N ASP A 234 -8.12 6.63 -12.50
CA ASP A 234 -8.67 5.34 -12.04
C ASP A 234 -8.30 4.19 -13.00
N PRO A 235 -7.44 3.24 -12.58
CA PRO A 235 -7.02 2.14 -13.45
C PRO A 235 -8.18 1.25 -13.91
N LEU A 236 -9.25 1.11 -13.10
CA LEU A 236 -10.38 0.23 -13.44
C LEU A 236 -11.19 0.72 -14.64
N ARG A 237 -11.06 1.99 -15.02
CA ARG A 237 -11.68 2.52 -16.25
C ARG A 237 -10.95 2.07 -17.52
N TYR A 238 -9.67 1.73 -17.41
CA TYR A 238 -8.78 1.48 -18.56
C TYR A 238 -8.40 0.01 -18.70
N LEU A 239 -8.34 -0.73 -17.58
CA LEU A 239 -8.09 -2.16 -17.58
C LEU A 239 -9.29 -2.92 -18.19
N PRO A 240 -9.04 -4.02 -18.93
CA PRO A 240 -10.13 -4.89 -19.41
C PRO A 240 -10.86 -5.53 -18.21
N PRO A 241 -12.07 -6.08 -18.41
CA PRO A 241 -12.70 -6.88 -17.36
C PRO A 241 -11.74 -7.93 -16.79
N GLN A 242 -11.76 -8.14 -15.47
CA GLN A 242 -10.84 -9.04 -14.82
C GLN A 242 -11.00 -10.47 -15.37
N GLY A 243 -9.88 -11.13 -15.69
CA GLY A 243 -9.88 -12.45 -16.33
C GLY A 243 -9.99 -12.41 -17.87
N SER A 244 -10.24 -11.25 -18.47
CA SER A 244 -10.28 -11.10 -19.92
C SER A 244 -8.89 -10.86 -20.50
N LYS A 245 -8.70 -11.26 -21.76
CA LYS A 245 -7.52 -10.87 -22.54
C LYS A 245 -7.61 -9.37 -22.89
N PRO A 246 -6.47 -8.66 -23.02
CA PRO A 246 -6.46 -7.30 -23.55
C PRO A 246 -7.13 -7.26 -24.92
N LYS A 247 -7.99 -6.25 -25.12
CA LYS A 247 -8.55 -5.96 -26.44
C LYS A 247 -7.59 -4.96 -27.12
N CYS A 248 -6.75 -5.44 -28.01
CA CYS A 248 -5.80 -4.62 -28.77
C CYS A 248 -6.23 -4.49 -30.24
#